data_aa790cf75fd30450e3436be05933e71f
#
_entry.id   aa790cf75fd30450e3436be05933e71f
#
_cell.length_a   1.000
_cell.length_b   1.000
_cell.length_c   1.000
_cell.angle_alpha   90.00
_cell.angle_beta   90.00
_cell.angle_gamma   90.00
#
_symmetry.space_group_name_H-M   'P 1'
#
loop_
_entity.id
_entity.type
_entity.pdbx_description
1 polymer ?
#
loop_
_entity_poly.entity_id
_entity_poly.type
_entity_poly.pdbx_seq_one_letter_code
_entity_poly.pdbx_strand_id
1 'polypeptide(L)'
;MLNLWNSRKRKLAKDLKPLKSKEREAFFNAKVQLLDVRDGERALAILNPVQAAEFGINLNDKVELRKVSGGVFVVDVMISSQVKTGNIAVYADVLDKITLIEDELVSVKLVQASATSYEAIRKKMRGEEISYDEMFAIIKDISENKLDDTMMTYYVASSFFYPTTDEEMYQTAKAMAECGVMFKYPKGEIIADKHCIWGVPGNETTMVLIPLIASLGIKIPKNFSKSITSPAATGECVNVLMDINFDKKGIEKLVEDQNCCLVWWGALDLAPADDKLIKVQYPLSMQSRAKVVSSIMAKKYAMGVTHSLIDIPVGPTAKVTTMEEAKDWKQKFEYVGKKLWMKMSVEITKADEVIGNGVGAVMQVREVLRILQQHPQRPKDLEDKVLHLAAKIIESVGVAKGKDALELAKYQLVSGKAWEKMQAIISAQKWNPEITSETLKLWEHTYDVLATHDGILKSMDLHKVNAVCRRLGCPIINEAGMYLHKKTGDKIKKGEAIATLYALDETKLKLGIELLNEKNPFDY
;
A
#
# COMPACT_ATOMS: atom_id res chain seq x y z
N MET A 1 14.69 -46.46 5.16
CA MET A 1 14.30 -45.55 4.06
C MET A 1 15.46 -44.66 3.58
N LEU A 2 16.27 -44.04 4.47
CA LEU A 2 17.43 -43.22 4.06
C LEU A 2 18.48 -43.95 3.23
N ASN A 3 18.74 -45.23 3.52
CA ASN A 3 19.75 -46.03 2.78
C ASN A 3 19.30 -46.42 1.37
N LEU A 4 18.02 -46.60 1.13
CA LEU A 4 17.45 -46.84 -0.21
C LEU A 4 17.46 -45.57 -1.07
N TRP A 5 17.28 -44.40 -0.45
CA TRP A 5 17.34 -43.11 -1.13
C TRP A 5 18.77 -42.77 -1.57
N ASN A 6 19.77 -43.01 -0.71
CA ASN A 6 21.19 -42.81 -1.03
C ASN A 6 21.73 -43.79 -2.08
N SER A 7 21.24 -45.04 -2.13
CA SER A 7 21.65 -46.00 -3.15
C SER A 7 21.09 -45.69 -4.53
N ARG A 8 19.83 -45.18 -4.60
CA ARG A 8 19.22 -44.70 -5.85
C ARG A 8 19.89 -43.43 -6.37
N LYS A 9 20.27 -42.49 -5.48
CA LYS A 9 21.06 -41.29 -5.86
C LYS A 9 22.40 -41.65 -6.50
N ARG A 10 23.10 -42.63 -5.96
CA ARG A 10 24.40 -43.09 -6.52
C ARG A 10 24.25 -43.80 -7.85
N LYS A 11 23.14 -44.46 -8.12
CA LYS A 11 22.87 -45.13 -9.42
C LYS A 11 22.50 -44.10 -10.48
N LEU A 12 21.63 -43.13 -10.17
CA LEU A 12 21.25 -42.03 -11.08
C LEU A 12 22.44 -41.12 -11.44
N ALA A 13 23.35 -40.85 -10.48
CA ALA A 13 24.53 -40.04 -10.75
C ALA A 13 25.60 -40.72 -11.65
N LYS A 14 25.59 -42.04 -11.79
CA LYS A 14 26.53 -42.76 -12.65
C LYS A 14 26.12 -42.81 -14.13
N ASP A 15 24.83 -42.64 -14.41
CA ASP A 15 24.29 -42.73 -15.81
C ASP A 15 24.21 -41.35 -16.50
N LEU A 16 24.50 -40.28 -15.78
CA LEU A 16 24.47 -38.91 -16.32
C LEU A 16 25.87 -38.53 -16.85
N LYS A 17 26.06 -38.59 -18.17
CA LYS A 17 27.23 -37.97 -18.82
C LYS A 17 27.21 -36.45 -18.62
N PRO A 18 28.33 -35.81 -18.23
CA PRO A 18 28.38 -34.36 -18.07
C PRO A 18 28.20 -33.67 -19.42
N LEU A 19 27.11 -32.94 -19.59
CA LEU A 19 26.84 -32.11 -20.75
C LEU A 19 27.76 -30.89 -20.75
N LYS A 20 28.34 -30.59 -21.92
CA LYS A 20 29.28 -29.47 -22.14
C LYS A 20 28.62 -28.10 -21.86
N SER A 21 29.38 -27.19 -21.25
CA SER A 21 28.97 -25.94 -20.63
C SER A 21 28.50 -24.78 -21.53
N LYS A 22 28.09 -24.99 -22.77
CA LYS A 22 27.74 -23.92 -23.72
C LYS A 22 26.29 -23.88 -24.24
N GLU A 23 25.44 -24.83 -23.88
CA GLU A 23 24.05 -24.90 -24.39
C GLU A 23 23.05 -25.27 -23.28
N ARG A 24 22.87 -24.41 -22.29
CA ARG A 24 21.82 -24.62 -21.28
C ARG A 24 20.87 -23.41 -21.14
N GLU A 25 20.19 -23.07 -22.22
CA GLU A 25 18.85 -22.56 -22.13
C GLU A 25 17.87 -23.76 -22.13
N ALA A 26 18.02 -24.67 -21.17
CA ALA A 26 17.17 -25.84 -21.10
C ALA A 26 15.81 -25.43 -20.53
N PHE A 27 14.79 -25.39 -21.37
CA PHE A 27 13.40 -25.36 -20.97
C PHE A 27 12.75 -26.69 -21.32
N PHE A 28 11.69 -27.05 -20.61
CA PHE A 28 10.82 -28.17 -20.95
C PHE A 28 9.36 -27.72 -20.91
N ASN A 29 8.51 -28.48 -21.60
CA ASN A 29 7.07 -28.25 -21.53
C ASN A 29 6.44 -29.16 -20.51
N ALA A 30 5.53 -28.61 -19.69
CA ALA A 30 4.77 -29.36 -18.69
C ALA A 30 3.28 -28.99 -18.79
N LYS A 31 2.42 -29.94 -18.47
CA LYS A 31 0.99 -29.69 -18.29
C LYS A 31 0.73 -29.18 -16.90
N VAL A 32 -0.04 -28.12 -16.80
CA VAL A 32 -0.47 -27.53 -15.53
C VAL A 32 -1.45 -28.45 -14.84
N GLN A 33 -1.23 -28.70 -13.55
CA GLN A 33 -2.16 -29.29 -12.62
C GLN A 33 -2.49 -28.23 -11.56
N LEU A 34 -3.76 -27.88 -11.42
CA LEU A 34 -4.18 -26.87 -10.46
C LEU A 34 -4.39 -27.50 -9.07
N LEU A 35 -3.83 -26.88 -8.05
CA LEU A 35 -4.03 -27.28 -6.66
C LEU A 35 -4.82 -26.19 -5.92
N ASP A 36 -5.92 -26.60 -5.28
CA ASP A 36 -6.67 -25.73 -4.36
C ASP A 36 -5.97 -25.65 -2.99
N VAL A 37 -4.72 -25.18 -3.02
CA VAL A 37 -3.87 -24.97 -1.85
C VAL A 37 -3.24 -23.59 -1.97
N ARG A 38 -3.24 -22.84 -0.86
CA ARG A 38 -2.58 -21.54 -0.76
C ARG A 38 -1.48 -21.57 0.28
N ASP A 39 -0.32 -21.03 -0.05
CA ASP A 39 0.74 -20.68 0.90
C ASP A 39 0.42 -19.34 1.59
N GLY A 40 -0.31 -18.47 0.90
CA GLY A 40 -0.68 -17.13 1.35
C GLY A 40 0.44 -16.09 1.18
N GLU A 41 1.66 -16.52 0.89
CA GLU A 41 2.83 -15.65 0.77
C GLU A 41 3.64 -15.88 -0.51
N ARG A 42 3.85 -17.14 -0.88
CA ARG A 42 4.71 -17.52 -2.01
C ARG A 42 3.91 -18.11 -3.15
N ALA A 43 4.32 -17.80 -4.36
CA ALA A 43 3.82 -18.48 -5.55
C ALA A 43 4.60 -19.79 -5.73
N LEU A 44 4.00 -20.92 -5.40
CA LEU A 44 4.65 -22.23 -5.37
C LEU A 44 4.20 -23.10 -6.54
N ALA A 45 5.15 -23.86 -7.07
CA ALA A 45 4.86 -24.95 -7.99
C ALA A 45 5.61 -26.22 -7.58
N ILE A 46 5.06 -27.40 -7.91
CA ILE A 46 5.63 -28.70 -7.56
C ILE A 46 6.04 -29.42 -8.84
N LEU A 47 7.29 -29.89 -8.88
CA LEU A 47 7.81 -30.73 -9.96
C LEU A 47 8.05 -32.17 -9.47
N ASN A 48 7.99 -33.10 -10.43
CA ASN A 48 8.41 -34.48 -10.21
C ASN A 48 9.94 -34.54 -9.97
N PRO A 49 10.45 -35.31 -8.98
CA PRO A 49 11.87 -35.38 -8.67
C PRO A 49 12.76 -35.86 -9.83
N VAL A 50 12.24 -36.73 -10.71
CA VAL A 50 12.99 -37.22 -11.88
C VAL A 50 13.14 -36.07 -12.88
N GLN A 51 12.06 -35.37 -13.17
CA GLN A 51 12.07 -34.25 -14.11
C GLN A 51 12.88 -33.07 -13.56
N ALA A 52 12.76 -32.73 -12.29
CA ALA A 52 13.57 -31.70 -11.65
C ALA A 52 15.09 -32.02 -11.77
N ALA A 53 15.49 -33.26 -11.50
CA ALA A 53 16.87 -33.69 -11.61
C ALA A 53 17.40 -33.67 -13.06
N GLU A 54 16.56 -34.02 -14.04
CA GLU A 54 16.90 -33.97 -15.47
C GLU A 54 17.28 -32.57 -15.94
N PHE A 55 16.56 -31.54 -15.45
CA PHE A 55 16.78 -30.15 -15.80
C PHE A 55 17.65 -29.39 -14.78
N GLY A 56 18.21 -30.09 -13.79
CA GLY A 56 19.09 -29.48 -12.77
C GLY A 56 18.38 -28.52 -11.81
N ILE A 57 17.07 -28.69 -11.62
CA ILE A 57 16.24 -27.89 -10.73
C ILE A 57 16.25 -28.53 -9.35
N ASN A 58 16.52 -27.75 -8.33
CA ASN A 58 16.52 -28.17 -6.94
C ASN A 58 15.32 -27.60 -6.16
N LEU A 59 15.11 -28.10 -4.94
CA LEU A 59 14.15 -27.54 -4.01
C LEU A 59 14.48 -26.09 -3.72
N ASN A 60 13.47 -25.22 -3.77
CA ASN A 60 13.54 -23.77 -3.63
C ASN A 60 14.24 -23.02 -4.79
N ASP A 61 14.64 -23.71 -5.87
CA ASP A 61 15.01 -22.98 -7.08
C ASP A 61 13.77 -22.25 -7.64
N LYS A 62 14.03 -21.27 -8.50
CA LYS A 62 12.99 -20.50 -9.16
C LYS A 62 12.88 -20.90 -10.62
N VAL A 63 11.65 -21.11 -11.08
CA VAL A 63 11.36 -21.40 -12.49
C VAL A 63 10.40 -20.37 -13.07
N GLU A 64 10.66 -20.00 -14.30
CA GLU A 64 9.77 -19.22 -15.14
C GLU A 64 8.73 -20.13 -15.78
N LEU A 65 7.46 -19.83 -15.56
CA LEU A 65 6.34 -20.42 -16.28
C LEU A 65 5.94 -19.47 -17.41
N ARG A 66 5.96 -19.97 -18.65
CA ARG A 66 5.57 -19.20 -19.83
C ARG A 66 4.45 -19.88 -20.59
N LYS A 67 3.36 -19.17 -20.78
CA LYS A 67 2.21 -19.63 -21.59
C LYS A 67 2.51 -19.49 -23.09
N VAL A 68 1.92 -20.37 -23.89
CA VAL A 68 1.94 -20.25 -25.35
C VAL A 68 1.22 -18.98 -25.83
N SER A 69 0.13 -18.61 -25.15
CA SER A 69 -0.67 -17.40 -25.44
C SER A 69 -0.02 -16.08 -24.99
N GLY A 70 1.16 -16.13 -24.38
CA GLY A 70 1.81 -15.01 -23.71
C GLY A 70 1.51 -15.00 -22.21
N GLY A 71 2.31 -14.25 -21.47
CA GLY A 71 2.32 -14.24 -20.01
C GLY A 71 3.46 -15.09 -19.46
N VAL A 72 4.16 -14.50 -18.51
CA VAL A 72 5.34 -15.07 -17.85
C VAL A 72 5.24 -14.80 -16.37
N PHE A 73 5.51 -15.80 -15.55
CA PHE A 73 5.56 -15.65 -14.12
C PHE A 73 6.62 -16.57 -13.50
N VAL A 74 7.31 -16.11 -12.47
CA VAL A 74 8.35 -16.88 -11.78
C VAL A 74 7.79 -17.42 -10.45
N VAL A 75 7.97 -18.74 -10.25
CA VAL A 75 7.51 -19.46 -9.06
C VAL A 75 8.66 -20.16 -8.34
N ASP A 76 8.51 -20.38 -7.04
CA ASP A 76 9.43 -21.19 -6.26
C ASP A 76 9.08 -22.68 -6.40
N VAL A 77 10.10 -23.54 -6.52
CA VAL A 77 9.92 -24.96 -6.79
C VAL A 77 9.91 -25.78 -5.52
N MET A 78 8.86 -26.57 -5.38
CA MET A 78 8.80 -27.72 -4.49
C MET A 78 8.97 -29.02 -5.31
N ILE A 79 9.35 -30.11 -4.65
CA ILE A 79 9.58 -31.40 -5.31
C ILE A 79 8.74 -32.48 -4.62
N SER A 80 7.91 -33.17 -5.41
CA SER A 80 7.10 -34.29 -4.93
C SER A 80 6.91 -35.38 -5.99
N SER A 81 7.00 -36.65 -5.56
CA SER A 81 6.70 -37.81 -6.41
C SER A 81 5.20 -37.99 -6.71
N GLN A 82 4.32 -37.22 -6.04
CA GLN A 82 2.89 -37.23 -6.29
C GLN A 82 2.54 -36.53 -7.62
N VAL A 83 3.38 -35.63 -8.09
CA VAL A 83 3.23 -35.00 -9.42
C VAL A 83 3.83 -35.93 -10.47
N LYS A 84 3.09 -36.21 -11.54
CA LYS A 84 3.55 -37.08 -12.64
C LYS A 84 4.64 -36.35 -13.45
N THR A 85 5.59 -37.10 -13.99
CA THR A 85 6.55 -36.58 -15.00
C THR A 85 5.78 -35.99 -16.18
N GLY A 86 6.20 -34.83 -16.65
CA GLY A 86 5.50 -34.07 -17.70
C GLY A 86 4.43 -33.11 -17.19
N ASN A 87 4.16 -33.09 -15.86
CA ASN A 87 3.25 -32.15 -15.24
C ASN A 87 4.00 -31.21 -14.30
N ILE A 88 3.39 -30.03 -14.08
CA ILE A 88 3.75 -29.09 -13.02
C ILE A 88 2.48 -28.76 -12.24
N ALA A 89 2.48 -29.02 -10.94
CA ALA A 89 1.35 -28.65 -10.08
C ALA A 89 1.57 -27.24 -9.52
N VAL A 90 0.57 -26.37 -9.62
CA VAL A 90 0.67 -24.96 -9.19
C VAL A 90 -0.33 -24.66 -8.09
N TYR A 91 0.08 -23.90 -7.08
CA TYR A 91 -0.76 -23.43 -6.00
C TYR A 91 -1.71 -22.34 -6.47
N ALA A 92 -2.82 -22.17 -5.77
CA ALA A 92 -3.83 -21.15 -6.10
C ALA A 92 -3.28 -19.71 -6.07
N ASP A 93 -2.23 -19.43 -5.27
CA ASP A 93 -1.56 -18.11 -5.25
C ASP A 93 -0.91 -17.74 -6.58
N VAL A 94 -0.55 -18.72 -7.40
CA VAL A 94 -0.01 -18.49 -8.76
C VAL A 94 -1.10 -17.95 -9.68
N LEU A 95 -2.35 -18.40 -9.50
CA LEU A 95 -3.49 -17.97 -10.33
C LEU A 95 -3.89 -16.51 -10.08
N ASP A 96 -3.54 -15.96 -8.94
CA ASP A 96 -3.73 -14.54 -8.63
C ASP A 96 -2.81 -13.63 -9.47
N LYS A 97 -1.75 -14.19 -10.05
CA LYS A 97 -0.70 -13.50 -10.82
C LYS A 97 -0.73 -13.80 -12.31
N ILE A 98 -1.06 -15.02 -12.67
CA ILE A 98 -1.16 -15.48 -14.06
C ILE A 98 -2.35 -16.42 -14.21
N THR A 99 -3.24 -16.16 -15.16
CA THR A 99 -4.35 -17.04 -15.44
C THR A 99 -3.84 -18.33 -16.08
N LEU A 100 -3.99 -19.46 -15.41
CA LEU A 100 -3.69 -20.81 -15.90
C LEU A 100 -4.95 -21.66 -15.85
N ILE A 101 -5.05 -22.65 -16.73
CA ILE A 101 -6.13 -23.63 -16.72
C ILE A 101 -5.56 -25.05 -16.59
N GLU A 102 -6.38 -25.98 -16.09
CA GLU A 102 -6.00 -27.38 -15.97
C GLU A 102 -5.57 -27.96 -17.33
N ASP A 103 -4.51 -28.77 -17.34
CA ASP A 103 -3.90 -29.37 -18.54
C ASP A 103 -3.31 -28.38 -19.56
N GLU A 104 -3.28 -27.06 -19.27
CA GLU A 104 -2.62 -26.09 -20.14
C GLU A 104 -1.12 -26.40 -20.27
N LEU A 105 -0.60 -26.32 -21.50
CA LEU A 105 0.83 -26.52 -21.74
C LEU A 105 1.60 -25.24 -21.45
N VAL A 106 2.56 -25.30 -20.55
CA VAL A 106 3.47 -24.20 -20.21
C VAL A 106 4.92 -24.62 -20.45
N SER A 107 5.76 -23.67 -20.87
CA SER A 107 7.21 -23.84 -20.87
C SER A 107 7.76 -23.51 -19.48
N VAL A 108 8.60 -24.37 -18.96
CA VAL A 108 9.27 -24.25 -17.65
C VAL A 108 10.76 -24.06 -17.85
N LYS A 109 11.31 -22.98 -17.34
CA LYS A 109 12.73 -22.63 -17.47
C LYS A 109 13.32 -22.29 -16.10
N LEU A 110 14.45 -22.90 -15.71
CA LEU A 110 15.21 -22.49 -14.54
C LEU A 110 15.68 -21.04 -14.71
N VAL A 111 15.41 -20.19 -13.72
CA VAL A 111 15.84 -18.79 -13.70
C VAL A 111 16.62 -18.47 -12.44
N GLN A 112 17.52 -17.51 -12.56
CA GLN A 112 18.32 -16.99 -11.47
C GLN A 112 18.36 -15.47 -11.55
N ALA A 113 18.58 -14.82 -10.43
CA ALA A 113 18.89 -13.40 -10.41
C ALA A 113 20.18 -13.11 -11.20
N SER A 114 20.29 -11.90 -11.70
CA SER A 114 21.45 -11.49 -12.49
C SER A 114 22.72 -11.43 -11.64
N ALA A 115 23.87 -11.71 -12.25
CA ALA A 115 25.17 -11.53 -11.61
C ALA A 115 25.37 -10.09 -11.13
N THR A 116 24.83 -9.11 -11.87
CA THR A 116 24.85 -7.69 -11.50
C THR A 116 24.10 -7.44 -10.20
N SER A 117 22.91 -8.03 -10.00
CA SER A 117 22.16 -7.91 -8.74
C SER A 117 22.94 -8.46 -7.55
N TYR A 118 23.52 -9.63 -7.68
CA TYR A 118 24.31 -10.23 -6.60
C TYR A 118 25.53 -9.36 -6.22
N GLU A 119 26.25 -8.85 -7.22
CA GLU A 119 27.40 -8.00 -6.95
C GLU A 119 27.00 -6.64 -6.39
N ALA A 120 25.92 -6.05 -6.88
CA ALA A 120 25.37 -4.80 -6.34
C ALA A 120 24.92 -4.94 -4.88
N ILE A 121 24.30 -6.06 -4.50
CA ILE A 121 23.95 -6.34 -3.10
C ILE A 121 25.23 -6.47 -2.25
N ARG A 122 26.27 -7.16 -2.74
CA ARG A 122 27.55 -7.24 -2.03
C ARG A 122 28.21 -5.87 -1.83
N LYS A 123 28.18 -4.99 -2.85
CA LYS A 123 28.65 -3.61 -2.74
C LYS A 123 27.89 -2.86 -1.65
N LYS A 124 26.54 -2.93 -1.65
CA LYS A 124 25.72 -2.29 -0.60
C LYS A 124 26.06 -2.81 0.80
N MET A 125 26.31 -4.11 0.96
CA MET A 125 26.72 -4.70 2.24
C MET A 125 28.11 -4.24 2.72
N ARG A 126 28.96 -3.73 1.82
CA ARG A 126 30.26 -3.13 2.14
C ARG A 126 30.18 -1.60 2.30
N GLY A 127 29.01 -0.99 2.15
CA GLY A 127 28.82 0.45 2.20
C GLY A 127 29.29 1.20 0.95
N GLU A 128 29.49 0.48 -0.15
CA GLU A 128 29.90 1.06 -1.43
C GLU A 128 28.67 1.65 -2.16
N GLU A 129 28.88 2.72 -2.90
CA GLU A 129 27.85 3.27 -3.79
C GLU A 129 27.60 2.35 -4.99
N ILE A 130 26.35 2.30 -5.43
CA ILE A 130 25.96 1.55 -6.61
C ILE A 130 25.40 2.49 -7.70
N SER A 131 25.63 2.14 -8.95
CA SER A 131 25.10 2.87 -10.09
C SER A 131 23.60 2.65 -10.26
N TYR A 132 22.97 3.49 -11.11
CA TYR A 132 21.57 3.29 -11.49
C TYR A 132 21.32 1.90 -12.12
N ASP A 133 22.20 1.44 -13.00
CA ASP A 133 22.05 0.13 -13.67
C ASP A 133 22.13 -1.02 -12.66
N GLU A 134 22.98 -0.92 -11.65
CA GLU A 134 23.07 -1.89 -10.56
C GLU A 134 21.81 -1.85 -9.68
N MET A 135 21.31 -0.66 -9.33
CA MET A 135 20.05 -0.49 -8.60
C MET A 135 18.88 -1.05 -9.42
N PHE A 136 18.81 -0.73 -10.70
CA PHE A 136 17.77 -1.24 -11.60
C PHE A 136 17.80 -2.76 -11.71
N ALA A 137 18.97 -3.38 -11.78
CA ALA A 137 19.12 -4.84 -11.81
C ALA A 137 18.55 -5.48 -10.52
N ILE A 138 18.87 -4.94 -9.33
CA ILE A 138 18.30 -5.44 -8.05
C ILE A 138 16.77 -5.33 -8.07
N ILE A 139 16.25 -4.14 -8.37
CA ILE A 139 14.80 -3.87 -8.32
C ILE A 139 14.05 -4.71 -9.37
N LYS A 140 14.62 -4.89 -10.56
CA LYS A 140 14.07 -5.73 -11.61
C LYS A 140 14.01 -7.20 -11.17
N ASP A 141 15.09 -7.75 -10.64
CA ASP A 141 15.12 -9.14 -10.18
C ASP A 141 14.17 -9.38 -9.00
N ILE A 142 13.98 -8.39 -8.11
CA ILE A 142 12.93 -8.43 -7.08
C ILE A 142 11.55 -8.42 -7.75
N SER A 143 11.29 -7.50 -8.67
CA SER A 143 10.00 -7.35 -9.36
C SER A 143 9.59 -8.64 -10.07
N GLU A 144 10.54 -9.27 -10.76
CA GLU A 144 10.37 -10.52 -11.50
C GLU A 144 10.43 -11.79 -10.63
N ASN A 145 10.45 -11.65 -9.30
CA ASN A 145 10.53 -12.75 -8.33
C ASN A 145 11.78 -13.65 -8.46
N LYS A 146 12.90 -13.10 -8.95
CA LYS A 146 14.15 -13.85 -9.15
C LYS A 146 15.07 -13.85 -7.93
N LEU A 147 14.97 -12.82 -7.05
CA LEU A 147 15.65 -12.79 -5.76
C LEU A 147 14.78 -13.48 -4.69
N ASP A 148 15.41 -14.28 -3.84
CA ASP A 148 14.77 -14.89 -2.68
C ASP A 148 14.69 -13.92 -1.49
N ASP A 149 13.92 -14.28 -0.46
CA ASP A 149 13.73 -13.45 0.74
C ASP A 149 15.04 -13.20 1.48
N THR A 150 16.00 -14.14 1.44
CA THR A 150 17.31 -13.99 2.07
C THR A 150 18.12 -12.89 1.42
N MET A 151 18.20 -12.89 0.08
CA MET A 151 18.90 -11.86 -0.67
C MET A 151 18.22 -10.50 -0.56
N MET A 152 16.89 -10.47 -0.59
CA MET A 152 16.12 -9.25 -0.32
C MET A 152 16.40 -8.72 1.08
N THR A 153 16.51 -9.60 2.08
CA THR A 153 16.86 -9.21 3.45
C THR A 153 18.25 -8.60 3.54
N TYR A 154 19.26 -9.16 2.88
CA TYR A 154 20.59 -8.55 2.83
C TYR A 154 20.58 -7.16 2.19
N TYR A 155 19.87 -7.01 1.07
CA TYR A 155 19.71 -5.70 0.43
C TYR A 155 19.03 -4.69 1.35
N VAL A 156 17.94 -5.10 2.02
CA VAL A 156 17.21 -4.23 2.95
C VAL A 156 18.08 -3.90 4.17
N ALA A 157 18.68 -4.91 4.80
CA ALA A 157 19.49 -4.74 6.00
C ALA A 157 20.68 -3.82 5.78
N SER A 158 21.33 -3.87 4.61
CA SER A 158 22.46 -3.00 4.27
C SER A 158 22.12 -1.51 4.45
N SER A 159 20.87 -1.10 4.17
CA SER A 159 20.43 0.29 4.29
C SER A 159 20.25 0.79 5.74
N PHE A 160 20.33 -0.09 6.73
CA PHE A 160 20.32 0.28 8.15
C PHE A 160 21.73 0.46 8.70
N PHE A 161 22.71 -0.24 8.14
CA PHE A 161 24.12 -0.10 8.53
C PHE A 161 24.82 1.03 7.76
N TYR A 162 24.43 1.21 6.51
CA TYR A 162 24.99 2.23 5.63
C TYR A 162 23.85 3.12 5.13
N PRO A 163 23.80 4.40 5.55
CA PRO A 163 22.73 5.31 5.18
C PRO A 163 22.58 5.42 3.67
N THR A 164 21.34 5.29 3.20
CA THR A 164 20.98 5.49 1.79
C THR A 164 21.12 6.98 1.45
N THR A 165 21.87 7.32 0.41
CA THR A 165 22.02 8.69 -0.06
C THR A 165 20.73 9.20 -0.74
N ASP A 166 20.61 10.52 -0.89
CA ASP A 166 19.47 11.12 -1.59
C ASP A 166 19.43 10.68 -3.07
N GLU A 167 20.59 10.49 -3.69
CA GLU A 167 20.70 9.98 -5.06
C GLU A 167 20.21 8.53 -5.17
N GLU A 168 20.62 7.68 -4.24
CA GLU A 168 20.13 6.28 -4.20
C GLU A 168 18.62 6.19 -3.94
N MET A 169 18.05 7.12 -3.14
CA MET A 169 16.58 7.20 -2.98
C MET A 169 15.88 7.48 -4.30
N TYR A 170 16.39 8.46 -5.07
CA TYR A 170 15.89 8.78 -6.39
C TYR A 170 16.01 7.59 -7.34
N GLN A 171 17.20 6.96 -7.40
CA GLN A 171 17.46 5.80 -8.26
C GLN A 171 16.52 4.63 -7.93
N THR A 172 16.31 4.36 -6.63
CA THR A 172 15.37 3.33 -6.17
C THR A 172 13.94 3.66 -6.59
N ALA A 173 13.47 4.90 -6.38
CA ALA A 173 12.13 5.32 -6.77
C ALA A 173 11.89 5.17 -8.27
N LYS A 174 12.86 5.60 -9.07
CA LYS A 174 12.82 5.50 -10.54
C LYS A 174 12.81 4.05 -10.99
N ALA A 175 13.73 3.23 -10.49
CA ALA A 175 13.82 1.81 -10.84
C ALA A 175 12.54 1.04 -10.47
N MET A 176 11.97 1.28 -9.27
CA MET A 176 10.71 0.66 -8.84
C MET A 176 9.57 0.98 -9.80
N ALA A 177 9.44 2.24 -10.23
CA ALA A 177 8.39 2.64 -11.16
C ALA A 177 8.61 2.06 -12.56
N GLU A 178 9.84 2.11 -13.07
CA GLU A 178 10.17 1.62 -14.42
C GLU A 178 10.07 0.09 -14.56
N CYS A 179 10.12 -0.64 -13.44
CA CYS A 179 9.82 -2.09 -13.40
C CYS A 179 8.33 -2.41 -13.31
N GLY A 180 7.47 -1.40 -13.16
CA GLY A 180 6.02 -1.56 -13.03
C GLY A 180 5.23 -0.97 -14.19
N VAL A 181 3.94 -0.84 -13.96
CA VAL A 181 3.01 -0.24 -14.93
C VAL A 181 3.14 1.29 -14.87
N MET A 182 3.49 1.91 -15.99
CA MET A 182 3.61 3.36 -16.12
C MET A 182 2.41 3.95 -16.86
N PHE A 183 1.85 5.07 -16.33
CA PHE A 183 0.85 5.88 -16.99
C PHE A 183 1.51 7.04 -17.73
N LYS A 184 0.96 7.39 -18.88
CA LYS A 184 1.48 8.48 -19.72
C LYS A 184 0.33 9.40 -20.11
N TYR A 185 0.54 10.70 -19.93
CA TYR A 185 -0.40 11.74 -20.31
C TYR A 185 0.22 12.63 -21.40
N PRO A 186 -0.57 13.38 -22.15
CA PRO A 186 -0.07 14.36 -23.11
C PRO A 186 0.95 15.31 -22.51
N LYS A 187 1.94 15.69 -23.32
CA LYS A 187 2.99 16.61 -22.85
C LYS A 187 2.41 17.97 -22.42
N GLY A 188 2.75 18.42 -21.24
CA GLY A 188 2.27 19.68 -20.66
C GLY A 188 0.97 19.55 -19.87
N GLU A 189 0.37 18.38 -19.82
CA GLU A 189 -0.80 18.15 -18.97
C GLU A 189 -0.42 18.15 -17.48
N ILE A 190 -1.24 18.81 -16.67
CA ILE A 190 -1.05 18.89 -15.23
C ILE A 190 -1.75 17.68 -14.58
N ILE A 191 -0.97 16.84 -13.94
CA ILE A 191 -1.44 15.69 -13.17
C ILE A 191 -1.07 15.92 -11.72
N ALA A 192 -2.08 16.20 -10.88
CA ALA A 192 -1.89 16.44 -9.46
C ALA A 192 -1.98 15.14 -8.65
N ASP A 193 -1.39 15.13 -7.47
CA ASP A 193 -1.59 14.08 -6.46
C ASP A 193 -1.40 14.63 -5.05
N LYS A 194 -2.02 13.97 -4.09
CA LYS A 194 -1.83 14.19 -2.66
C LYS A 194 -1.47 12.89 -1.95
N HIS A 195 -0.45 12.93 -1.10
CA HIS A 195 -0.09 11.79 -0.27
C HIS A 195 0.17 12.23 1.19
N CYS A 196 -0.33 11.44 2.15
CA CYS A 196 0.04 11.57 3.55
C CYS A 196 1.03 10.45 3.89
N ILE A 197 2.16 10.80 4.53
CA ILE A 197 3.22 9.82 4.81
C ILE A 197 2.86 8.83 5.91
N TRP A 198 1.78 9.07 6.65
CA TRP A 198 1.33 8.20 7.72
C TRP A 198 -0.18 8.25 7.95
N GLY A 199 -0.74 7.07 8.34
CA GLY A 199 -2.16 6.96 8.71
C GLY A 199 -2.41 7.48 10.12
N VAL A 200 -2.64 8.77 10.27
CA VAL A 200 -3.21 9.33 11.50
C VAL A 200 -4.65 8.85 11.61
N PRO A 201 -5.10 8.31 12.75
CA PRO A 201 -6.49 7.88 12.92
C PRO A 201 -7.49 8.97 12.54
N GLY A 202 -8.52 8.61 11.78
CA GLY A 202 -9.55 9.54 11.32
C GLY A 202 -9.17 10.48 10.17
N ASN A 203 -7.90 10.55 9.77
CA ASN A 203 -7.39 11.50 8.76
C ASN A 203 -7.80 11.14 7.32
N GLU A 204 -9.11 11.06 7.02
CA GLU A 204 -9.59 10.71 5.68
C GLU A 204 -9.74 11.96 4.77
N THR A 205 -8.69 12.78 4.73
CA THR A 205 -8.63 13.97 3.86
C THR A 205 -8.75 13.63 2.38
N THR A 206 -8.29 12.45 1.96
CA THR A 206 -8.22 12.05 0.55
C THR A 206 -9.58 12.02 -0.11
N MET A 207 -10.58 11.42 0.53
CA MET A 207 -11.91 11.22 -0.05
C MET A 207 -12.72 12.53 -0.20
N VAL A 208 -12.35 13.58 0.52
CA VAL A 208 -12.94 14.92 0.34
C VAL A 208 -12.13 15.75 -0.67
N LEU A 209 -10.80 15.68 -0.59
CA LEU A 209 -9.90 16.50 -1.40
C LEU A 209 -9.94 16.11 -2.89
N ILE A 210 -9.97 14.81 -3.21
CA ILE A 210 -9.94 14.35 -4.61
C ILE A 210 -11.14 14.86 -5.41
N PRO A 211 -12.40 14.64 -4.99
CA PRO A 211 -13.53 15.19 -5.72
C PRO A 211 -13.55 16.73 -5.75
N LEU A 212 -13.07 17.41 -4.69
CA LEU A 212 -12.96 18.87 -4.67
C LEU A 212 -12.00 19.37 -5.76
N ILE A 213 -10.81 18.78 -5.88
CA ILE A 213 -9.83 19.18 -6.91
C ILE A 213 -10.30 18.78 -8.31
N ALA A 214 -10.88 17.58 -8.46
CA ALA A 214 -11.41 17.11 -9.74
C ALA A 214 -12.61 17.96 -10.24
N SER A 215 -13.40 18.56 -9.32
CA SER A 215 -14.50 19.47 -9.68
C SER A 215 -14.01 20.79 -10.30
N LEU A 216 -12.74 21.14 -10.14
CA LEU A 216 -12.08 22.26 -10.81
C LEU A 216 -11.54 21.90 -12.20
N GLY A 217 -11.75 20.67 -12.69
CA GLY A 217 -11.19 20.18 -13.95
C GLY A 217 -9.72 19.76 -13.87
N ILE A 218 -9.12 19.75 -12.68
CA ILE A 218 -7.72 19.33 -12.48
C ILE A 218 -7.68 17.79 -12.41
N LYS A 219 -6.82 17.17 -13.24
CA LYS A 219 -6.61 15.73 -13.20
C LYS A 219 -5.85 15.32 -11.93
N ILE A 220 -6.45 14.44 -11.14
CA ILE A 220 -5.91 13.96 -9.87
C ILE A 220 -6.16 12.46 -9.68
N PRO A 221 -5.45 11.57 -10.43
CA PRO A 221 -5.59 10.13 -10.31
C PRO A 221 -5.02 9.65 -8.97
N LYS A 222 -5.89 9.21 -8.06
CA LYS A 222 -5.48 8.81 -6.72
C LYS A 222 -5.35 7.30 -6.58
N ASN A 223 -4.14 6.83 -6.32
CA ASN A 223 -3.88 5.49 -5.84
C ASN A 223 -3.64 5.47 -4.31
N PHE A 224 -3.99 4.38 -3.66
CA PHE A 224 -3.81 4.19 -2.22
C PHE A 224 -3.52 2.73 -1.87
N SER A 225 -3.02 2.50 -0.64
CA SER A 225 -2.87 1.17 -0.03
C SER A 225 -4.11 0.80 0.79
N LYS A 226 -4.20 -0.50 1.11
CA LYS A 226 -5.00 -0.98 2.24
C LYS A 226 -4.19 -0.86 3.53
N SER A 227 -4.88 -0.97 4.66
CA SER A 227 -4.28 -0.82 5.99
C SER A 227 -3.30 -1.96 6.31
N ILE A 228 -2.13 -1.57 6.83
CA ILE A 228 -1.14 -2.52 7.38
C ILE A 228 -1.20 -2.49 8.91
N THR A 229 -1.14 -1.32 9.52
CA THR A 229 -1.07 -1.13 10.98
C THR A 229 -2.17 -0.24 11.54
N SER A 230 -2.80 0.62 10.72
CA SER A 230 -3.89 1.50 11.13
C SER A 230 -5.24 0.75 11.21
N PRO A 231 -6.23 1.28 11.93
CA PRO A 231 -7.59 0.73 11.98
C PRO A 231 -8.34 0.82 10.66
N ALA A 232 -8.06 1.84 9.87
CA ALA A 232 -8.52 2.00 8.50
C ALA A 232 -7.50 2.83 7.72
N ALA A 233 -7.33 2.53 6.45
CA ALA A 233 -6.65 3.37 5.47
C ALA A 233 -7.65 3.79 4.41
N THR A 234 -7.24 4.68 3.50
CA THR A 234 -8.08 5.13 2.39
C THR A 234 -8.67 3.97 1.58
N GLY A 235 -7.95 2.83 1.47
CA GLY A 235 -8.42 1.65 0.75
C GLY A 235 -9.69 1.04 1.34
N GLU A 236 -9.75 0.82 2.64
CA GLU A 236 -10.95 0.33 3.33
C GLU A 236 -12.08 1.36 3.25
N CYS A 237 -11.78 2.64 3.47
CA CYS A 237 -12.77 3.71 3.43
C CYS A 237 -13.42 3.84 2.03
N VAL A 238 -12.62 3.89 0.98
CA VAL A 238 -13.15 3.98 -0.40
C VAL A 238 -13.96 2.74 -0.75
N ASN A 239 -13.52 1.54 -0.33
CA ASN A 239 -14.21 0.28 -0.62
C ASN A 239 -15.59 0.17 0.06
N VAL A 240 -15.89 1.00 1.07
CA VAL A 240 -17.24 1.14 1.63
C VAL A 240 -18.20 1.78 0.62
N LEU A 241 -17.71 2.65 -0.28
CA LEU A 241 -18.53 3.46 -1.19
C LEU A 241 -18.47 3.00 -2.64
N MET A 242 -17.41 2.31 -3.08
CA MET A 242 -17.21 2.02 -4.50
C MET A 242 -16.17 0.91 -4.72
N ASP A 243 -16.17 0.34 -5.95
CA ASP A 243 -15.13 -0.60 -6.39
C ASP A 243 -13.78 0.12 -6.52
N ILE A 244 -12.72 -0.53 -6.05
CA ILE A 244 -11.35 -0.01 -6.03
C ILE A 244 -10.38 -0.79 -6.94
N ASN A 245 -10.86 -1.86 -7.58
CA ASN A 245 -10.04 -2.74 -8.40
C ASN A 245 -10.28 -2.47 -9.88
N PHE A 246 -9.34 -1.85 -10.53
CA PHE A 246 -9.37 -1.51 -11.94
C PHE A 246 -8.05 -1.86 -12.61
N ASP A 247 -8.12 -2.31 -13.85
CA ASP A 247 -6.94 -2.44 -14.70
C ASP A 247 -6.49 -1.07 -15.25
N LYS A 248 -5.35 -1.04 -15.93
CA LYS A 248 -4.80 0.19 -16.48
C LYS A 248 -5.79 0.94 -17.39
N LYS A 249 -6.49 0.21 -18.29
CA LYS A 249 -7.45 0.81 -19.22
C LYS A 249 -8.65 1.40 -18.50
N GLY A 250 -9.15 0.71 -17.49
CA GLY A 250 -10.24 1.20 -16.64
C GLY A 250 -9.87 2.50 -15.93
N ILE A 251 -8.63 2.60 -15.42
CA ILE A 251 -8.13 3.81 -14.77
C ILE A 251 -7.95 4.96 -15.77
N GLU A 252 -7.34 4.70 -16.93
CA GLU A 252 -7.21 5.71 -17.99
C GLU A 252 -8.58 6.29 -18.37
N LYS A 253 -9.60 5.43 -18.51
CA LYS A 253 -10.98 5.86 -18.76
C LYS A 253 -11.57 6.68 -17.62
N LEU A 254 -11.40 6.25 -16.36
CA LEU A 254 -11.89 7.01 -15.20
C LEU A 254 -11.26 8.41 -15.13
N VAL A 255 -9.96 8.50 -15.37
CA VAL A 255 -9.24 9.80 -15.36
C VAL A 255 -9.68 10.68 -16.53
N GLU A 256 -9.94 10.12 -17.71
CA GLU A 256 -10.48 10.85 -18.86
C GLU A 256 -11.88 11.40 -18.59
N ASP A 257 -12.78 10.55 -18.09
CA ASP A 257 -14.20 10.90 -17.91
C ASP A 257 -14.44 11.76 -16.66
N GLN A 258 -13.69 11.53 -15.57
CA GLN A 258 -13.93 12.13 -14.25
C GLN A 258 -12.84 13.10 -13.77
N ASN A 259 -11.72 13.23 -14.47
CA ASN A 259 -10.49 13.90 -14.03
C ASN A 259 -9.83 13.24 -12.82
N CYS A 260 -10.31 12.13 -12.34
CA CYS A 260 -9.75 11.42 -11.19
C CYS A 260 -10.15 9.94 -11.18
N CYS A 261 -9.51 9.21 -10.28
CA CYS A 261 -9.93 7.88 -9.85
C CYS A 261 -9.56 7.71 -8.38
N LEU A 262 -10.20 6.77 -7.69
CA LEU A 262 -9.88 6.33 -6.33
C LEU A 262 -9.65 4.81 -6.36
N VAL A 263 -8.40 4.36 -6.53
CA VAL A 263 -8.08 2.95 -6.86
C VAL A 263 -7.01 2.37 -5.96
N TRP A 264 -7.11 1.06 -5.70
CA TRP A 264 -6.09 0.33 -4.98
C TRP A 264 -4.92 -0.01 -5.90
N TRP A 265 -3.71 0.44 -5.52
CA TRP A 265 -2.51 0.26 -6.33
C TRP A 265 -2.03 -1.20 -6.40
N GLY A 266 -2.36 -2.05 -5.42
CA GLY A 266 -1.97 -3.47 -5.42
C GLY A 266 -2.60 -4.30 -6.55
N ALA A 267 -3.66 -3.78 -7.20
CA ALA A 267 -4.24 -4.40 -8.40
C ALA A 267 -3.50 -4.06 -9.69
N LEU A 268 -2.50 -3.16 -9.65
CA LEU A 268 -1.89 -2.54 -10.84
C LEU A 268 -0.41 -2.85 -11.05
N ASP A 269 0.25 -3.45 -10.07
CA ASP A 269 1.71 -3.65 -10.09
C ASP A 269 2.50 -2.36 -10.47
N LEU A 270 2.10 -1.21 -9.90
CA LEU A 270 2.78 0.09 -10.15
C LEU A 270 4.24 0.09 -9.70
N ALA A 271 4.55 -0.67 -8.67
CA ALA A 271 5.90 -0.84 -8.13
C ALA A 271 6.03 -2.25 -7.54
N PRO A 272 6.10 -3.30 -8.37
CA PRO A 272 6.00 -4.70 -7.92
C PRO A 272 7.11 -5.13 -6.95
N ALA A 273 8.26 -4.43 -6.94
CA ALA A 273 9.30 -4.66 -5.94
C ALA A 273 8.93 -4.17 -4.54
N ASP A 274 8.06 -3.14 -4.42
CA ASP A 274 7.80 -2.46 -3.16
C ASP A 274 7.11 -3.38 -2.14
N ASP A 275 6.09 -4.13 -2.55
CA ASP A 275 5.37 -5.06 -1.69
C ASP A 275 6.27 -6.16 -1.15
N LYS A 276 7.15 -6.69 -2.01
CA LYS A 276 8.10 -7.74 -1.63
C LYS A 276 9.12 -7.20 -0.63
N LEU A 277 9.59 -5.97 -0.82
CA LEU A 277 10.50 -5.31 0.13
C LEU A 277 9.81 -4.97 1.46
N ILE A 278 8.54 -4.56 1.44
CA ILE A 278 7.75 -4.34 2.66
C ILE A 278 7.61 -5.66 3.44
N LYS A 279 7.33 -6.77 2.76
CA LYS A 279 7.20 -8.10 3.38
C LYS A 279 8.42 -8.48 4.21
N VAL A 280 9.63 -8.34 3.67
CA VAL A 280 10.86 -8.70 4.40
C VAL A 280 11.23 -7.72 5.52
N GLN A 281 10.65 -6.51 5.53
CA GLN A 281 10.83 -5.51 6.59
C GLN A 281 9.84 -5.67 7.75
N TYR A 282 8.65 -6.19 7.44
CA TYR A 282 7.51 -6.24 8.36
C TYR A 282 7.80 -6.98 9.69
N PRO A 283 8.47 -8.16 9.71
CA PRO A 283 8.70 -8.91 10.94
C PRO A 283 9.44 -8.13 12.03
N LEU A 284 10.32 -7.22 11.64
CA LEU A 284 11.06 -6.37 12.58
C LEU A 284 10.48 -4.96 12.70
N SER A 285 9.38 -4.68 12.01
CA SER A 285 8.77 -3.34 11.92
C SER A 285 9.77 -2.24 11.55
N MET A 286 10.83 -2.59 10.82
CA MET A 286 11.92 -1.69 10.44
C MET A 286 11.58 -1.01 9.12
N GLN A 287 11.36 0.31 9.15
CA GLN A 287 11.18 1.13 7.95
C GLN A 287 12.22 2.24 7.91
N SER A 288 13.15 2.18 6.96
CA SER A 288 14.05 3.31 6.72
C SER A 288 13.30 4.45 6.03
N ARG A 289 13.61 5.70 6.40
CA ARG A 289 13.04 6.90 5.76
C ARG A 289 13.25 6.88 4.25
N ALA A 290 14.45 6.53 3.82
CA ALA A 290 14.80 6.44 2.41
C ALA A 290 13.87 5.53 1.62
N LYS A 291 13.52 4.36 2.17
CA LYS A 291 12.62 3.41 1.51
C LYS A 291 11.18 3.92 1.46
N VAL A 292 10.72 4.58 2.51
CA VAL A 292 9.38 5.19 2.51
C VAL A 292 9.27 6.28 1.43
N VAL A 293 10.28 7.16 1.33
CA VAL A 293 10.33 8.20 0.29
C VAL A 293 10.35 7.55 -1.09
N SER A 294 11.26 6.58 -1.32
CA SER A 294 11.38 5.89 -2.61
C SER A 294 10.07 5.18 -3.01
N SER A 295 9.43 4.48 -2.08
CA SER A 295 8.15 3.79 -2.30
C SER A 295 7.02 4.76 -2.71
N ILE A 296 6.89 5.87 -1.97
CA ILE A 296 5.87 6.89 -2.26
C ILE A 296 6.13 7.51 -3.63
N MET A 297 7.37 7.96 -3.88
CA MET A 297 7.72 8.67 -5.09
C MET A 297 7.69 7.78 -6.34
N ALA A 298 8.03 6.49 -6.21
CA ALA A 298 7.90 5.51 -7.29
C ALA A 298 6.45 5.44 -7.81
N LYS A 299 5.48 5.34 -6.91
CA LYS A 299 4.06 5.26 -7.28
C LYS A 299 3.55 6.56 -7.92
N LYS A 300 4.06 7.72 -7.49
CA LYS A 300 3.72 9.01 -8.11
C LYS A 300 4.31 9.11 -9.51
N TYR A 301 5.56 8.70 -9.67
CA TYR A 301 6.22 8.67 -10.97
C TYR A 301 5.55 7.68 -11.93
N ALA A 302 5.20 6.49 -11.45
CA ALA A 302 4.47 5.49 -12.24
C ALA A 302 3.08 6.00 -12.72
N MET A 303 2.38 6.79 -11.89
CA MET A 303 1.10 7.41 -12.24
C MET A 303 1.22 8.65 -13.14
N GLY A 304 2.43 9.05 -13.53
CA GLY A 304 2.65 10.21 -14.38
C GLY A 304 2.37 11.57 -13.70
N VAL A 305 2.46 11.61 -12.36
CA VAL A 305 2.21 12.82 -11.57
C VAL A 305 3.24 13.90 -11.91
N THR A 306 2.76 15.13 -12.14
CA THR A 306 3.60 16.32 -12.41
C THR A 306 3.63 17.28 -11.22
N HIS A 307 2.57 17.29 -10.38
CA HIS A 307 2.43 18.16 -9.21
C HIS A 307 2.02 17.31 -8.00
N SER A 308 2.90 17.15 -7.02
CA SER A 308 2.63 16.32 -5.85
C SER A 308 2.62 17.12 -4.57
N LEU A 309 1.55 16.96 -3.78
CA LEU A 309 1.46 17.45 -2.42
C LEU A 309 1.72 16.31 -1.44
N ILE A 310 2.71 16.47 -0.57
CA ILE A 310 3.01 15.55 0.54
C ILE A 310 2.58 16.19 1.85
N ASP A 311 1.74 15.50 2.61
CA ASP A 311 1.32 15.86 3.97
C ASP A 311 2.17 15.07 4.98
N ILE A 312 2.90 15.78 5.83
CA ILE A 312 3.74 15.25 6.91
C ILE A 312 3.09 15.60 8.25
N PRO A 313 2.27 14.71 8.83
CA PRO A 313 1.71 14.91 10.15
C PRO A 313 2.79 14.77 11.23
N VAL A 314 2.87 15.74 12.14
CA VAL A 314 3.82 15.79 13.27
C VAL A 314 3.05 15.84 14.58
N GLY A 315 3.40 14.95 15.49
CA GLY A 315 2.80 14.88 16.82
C GLY A 315 3.53 13.91 17.74
N PRO A 316 3.29 13.97 19.05
CA PRO A 316 4.05 13.22 20.06
C PRO A 316 3.90 11.69 19.91
N THR A 317 2.80 11.23 19.35
CA THR A 317 2.51 9.81 19.08
C THR A 317 2.34 9.54 17.57
N ALA A 318 2.75 10.47 16.70
CA ALA A 318 2.78 10.29 15.26
C ALA A 318 4.07 9.59 14.82
N LYS A 319 4.16 9.20 13.53
CA LYS A 319 5.37 8.63 12.93
C LYS A 319 6.54 9.62 12.91
N VAL A 320 6.24 10.89 12.75
CA VAL A 320 7.20 12.01 12.82
C VAL A 320 6.91 12.78 14.09
N THR A 321 7.86 12.83 15.01
CA THR A 321 7.65 13.36 16.35
C THR A 321 8.19 14.76 16.55
N THR A 322 9.14 15.21 15.72
CA THR A 322 9.76 16.52 15.83
C THR A 322 9.70 17.31 14.53
N MET A 323 9.75 18.64 14.65
CA MET A 323 9.82 19.55 13.50
C MET A 323 11.13 19.40 12.73
N GLU A 324 12.22 19.05 13.40
CA GLU A 324 13.51 18.78 12.76
C GLU A 324 13.43 17.56 11.84
N GLU A 325 12.86 16.49 12.38
CA GLU A 325 12.62 15.28 11.62
C GLU A 325 11.71 15.55 10.41
N ALA A 326 10.65 16.34 10.58
CA ALA A 326 9.74 16.70 9.50
C ALA A 326 10.44 17.50 8.39
N LYS A 327 11.37 18.39 8.73
CA LYS A 327 12.19 19.14 7.77
C LYS A 327 13.12 18.22 6.97
N ASP A 328 13.72 17.21 7.61
CA ASP A 328 14.54 16.21 6.91
C ASP A 328 13.69 15.41 5.91
N TRP A 329 12.50 14.94 6.31
CA TRP A 329 11.56 14.30 5.40
C TRP A 329 11.19 15.21 4.21
N LYS A 330 10.90 16.49 4.48
CA LYS A 330 10.57 17.48 3.45
C LYS A 330 11.70 17.60 2.42
N GLN A 331 12.94 17.77 2.86
CA GLN A 331 14.11 17.89 1.98
C GLN A 331 14.27 16.67 1.07
N LYS A 332 14.08 15.45 1.62
CA LYS A 332 14.17 14.21 0.85
C LYS A 332 13.09 14.11 -0.23
N PHE A 333 11.85 14.44 0.10
CA PHE A 333 10.76 14.46 -0.90
C PHE A 333 11.00 15.51 -1.98
N GLU A 334 11.46 16.70 -1.62
CA GLU A 334 11.77 17.77 -2.57
C GLU A 334 12.93 17.38 -3.48
N TYR A 335 13.98 16.75 -2.94
CA TYR A 335 15.10 16.26 -3.73
C TYR A 335 14.68 15.22 -4.77
N VAL A 336 14.03 14.15 -4.31
CA VAL A 336 13.60 13.07 -5.19
C VAL A 336 12.57 13.54 -6.21
N GLY A 337 11.62 14.40 -5.79
CA GLY A 337 10.62 14.97 -6.68
C GLY A 337 11.25 15.82 -7.79
N LYS A 338 12.21 16.68 -7.45
CA LYS A 338 12.96 17.49 -8.43
C LYS A 338 13.68 16.62 -9.47
N LYS A 339 14.32 15.54 -9.01
CA LYS A 339 15.00 14.58 -9.89
C LYS A 339 14.04 13.81 -10.81
N LEU A 340 12.81 13.57 -10.36
CA LEU A 340 11.74 12.94 -11.13
C LEU A 340 10.89 13.94 -11.94
N TRP A 341 11.31 15.19 -12.05
CA TRP A 341 10.64 16.27 -12.79
C TRP A 341 9.24 16.61 -12.26
N MET A 342 9.00 16.38 -10.95
CA MET A 342 7.75 16.74 -10.28
C MET A 342 7.89 18.07 -9.56
N LYS A 343 6.88 18.91 -9.62
CA LYS A 343 6.73 20.07 -8.76
C LYS A 343 6.19 19.63 -7.41
N MET A 344 6.99 19.81 -6.38
CA MET A 344 6.67 19.36 -5.03
C MET A 344 6.07 20.48 -4.18
N SER A 345 5.04 20.16 -3.42
CA SER A 345 4.56 20.92 -2.27
C SER A 345 4.58 20.00 -1.06
N VAL A 346 5.26 20.40 0.02
CA VAL A 346 5.38 19.57 1.22
C VAL A 346 4.89 20.38 2.42
N GLU A 347 3.76 19.96 2.97
CA GLU A 347 3.09 20.60 4.10
C GLU A 347 3.34 19.80 5.39
N ILE A 348 3.78 20.50 6.44
CA ILE A 348 3.91 19.91 7.78
C ILE A 348 2.65 20.27 8.55
N THR A 349 1.90 19.25 8.98
CA THR A 349 0.62 19.43 9.65
C THR A 349 0.64 18.85 11.06
N LYS A 350 -0.28 19.29 11.93
CA LYS A 350 -0.39 18.75 13.29
C LYS A 350 -1.05 17.37 13.31
N ALA A 351 -0.58 16.52 14.23
CA ALA A 351 -1.13 15.19 14.51
C ALA A 351 -1.06 14.90 16.02
N ASP A 352 -1.52 15.84 16.84
CA ASP A 352 -1.50 15.74 18.30
C ASP A 352 -2.66 14.86 18.81
N GLU A 353 -3.68 14.67 17.98
CA GLU A 353 -4.88 13.89 18.28
C GLU A 353 -5.48 13.26 17.00
N VAL A 354 -6.53 12.48 17.15
CA VAL A 354 -7.34 11.95 16.05
C VAL A 354 -7.91 13.12 15.24
N ILE A 355 -7.85 13.05 13.92
CA ILE A 355 -8.41 14.05 13.01
C ILE A 355 -9.81 13.60 12.59
N GLY A 356 -10.82 14.48 12.72
CA GLY A 356 -12.22 14.05 12.73
C GLY A 356 -12.57 13.34 14.05
N ASN A 357 -13.72 12.70 14.12
CA ASN A 357 -14.21 12.04 15.34
C ASN A 357 -14.27 10.52 15.20
N GLY A 358 -14.34 10.02 13.98
CA GLY A 358 -14.49 8.60 13.67
C GLY A 358 -13.17 7.90 13.40
N VAL A 359 -12.94 6.74 14.01
CA VAL A 359 -11.80 5.85 13.75
C VAL A 359 -12.33 4.47 13.38
N GLY A 360 -12.17 4.08 12.12
CA GLY A 360 -12.73 2.87 11.49
C GLY A 360 -13.36 3.22 10.15
N ALA A 361 -13.40 2.29 9.20
CA ALA A 361 -13.71 2.59 7.81
C ALA A 361 -15.07 3.28 7.63
N VAL A 362 -16.17 2.69 8.11
CA VAL A 362 -17.51 3.27 7.97
C VAL A 362 -17.64 4.59 8.74
N MET A 363 -17.03 4.73 9.92
CA MET A 363 -17.08 5.97 10.68
C MET A 363 -16.40 7.12 9.95
N GLN A 364 -15.20 6.88 9.40
CA GLN A 364 -14.47 7.88 8.61
C GLN A 364 -15.26 8.27 7.35
N VAL A 365 -15.88 7.30 6.68
CA VAL A 365 -16.72 7.56 5.49
C VAL A 365 -17.97 8.38 5.84
N ARG A 366 -18.62 8.13 6.98
CA ARG A 366 -19.74 8.97 7.45
C ARG A 366 -19.31 10.42 7.62
N GLU A 367 -18.12 10.67 8.13
CA GLU A 367 -17.60 12.04 8.28
C GLU A 367 -17.23 12.68 6.94
N VAL A 368 -16.64 11.91 6.01
CA VAL A 368 -16.41 12.35 4.63
C VAL A 368 -17.72 12.79 3.97
N LEU A 369 -18.77 11.98 4.07
CA LEU A 369 -20.09 12.31 3.52
C LEU A 369 -20.69 13.55 4.19
N ARG A 370 -20.57 13.68 5.52
CA ARG A 370 -21.01 14.87 6.25
C ARG A 370 -20.31 16.15 5.79
N ILE A 371 -19.00 16.07 5.52
CA ILE A 371 -18.25 17.21 4.98
C ILE A 371 -18.73 17.55 3.57
N LEU A 372 -18.79 16.57 2.66
CA LEU A 372 -19.18 16.78 1.27
C LEU A 372 -20.62 17.30 1.13
N GLN A 373 -21.52 16.81 2.00
CA GLN A 373 -22.93 17.20 2.03
C GLN A 373 -23.21 18.41 2.93
N GLN A 374 -22.17 19.05 3.50
CA GLN A 374 -22.26 20.21 4.40
C GLN A 374 -23.19 19.99 5.60
N HIS A 375 -23.22 18.76 6.13
CA HIS A 375 -24.03 18.40 7.30
C HIS A 375 -23.63 19.22 8.53
N PRO A 376 -24.56 19.64 9.41
CA PRO A 376 -24.23 20.43 10.61
C PRO A 376 -23.22 19.77 11.55
N GLN A 377 -23.23 18.45 11.65
CA GLN A 377 -22.33 17.65 12.50
C GLN A 377 -21.02 17.23 11.82
N ARG A 378 -20.65 17.86 10.72
CA ARG A 378 -19.38 17.55 10.05
C ARG A 378 -18.17 17.94 10.90
N PRO A 379 -17.09 17.15 10.91
CA PRO A 379 -15.89 17.46 11.69
C PRO A 379 -15.15 18.64 11.08
N LYS A 380 -15.05 19.73 11.84
CA LYS A 380 -14.45 20.99 11.36
C LYS A 380 -12.94 20.91 11.19
N ASP A 381 -12.25 20.22 12.08
CA ASP A 381 -10.80 20.01 12.02
C ASP A 381 -10.37 19.28 10.74
N LEU A 382 -11.13 18.24 10.34
CA LEU A 382 -10.90 17.52 9.08
C LEU A 382 -11.25 18.39 7.86
N GLU A 383 -12.38 19.13 7.91
CA GLU A 383 -12.77 20.07 6.85
C GLU A 383 -11.68 21.15 6.63
N ASP A 384 -11.21 21.77 7.71
CA ASP A 384 -10.19 22.84 7.67
C ASP A 384 -8.86 22.30 7.12
N LYS A 385 -8.44 21.09 7.52
CA LYS A 385 -7.25 20.44 6.98
C LYS A 385 -7.40 20.14 5.48
N VAL A 386 -8.55 19.67 5.04
CA VAL A 386 -8.83 19.43 3.61
C VAL A 386 -8.74 20.71 2.82
N LEU A 387 -9.37 21.79 3.29
CA LEU A 387 -9.35 23.09 2.60
C LEU A 387 -7.93 23.67 2.51
N HIS A 388 -7.14 23.54 3.58
CA HIS A 388 -5.73 23.95 3.56
C HIS A 388 -4.93 23.18 2.50
N LEU A 389 -5.02 21.84 2.50
CA LEU A 389 -4.28 21.01 1.54
C LEU A 389 -4.79 21.21 0.09
N ALA A 390 -6.11 21.41 -0.11
CA ALA A 390 -6.67 21.71 -1.42
C ALA A 390 -6.15 23.05 -1.96
N ALA A 391 -6.11 24.09 -1.12
CA ALA A 391 -5.55 25.38 -1.50
C ALA A 391 -4.09 25.26 -1.97
N LYS A 392 -3.28 24.41 -1.30
CA LYS A 392 -1.88 24.15 -1.69
C LYS A 392 -1.76 23.45 -3.05
N ILE A 393 -2.67 22.55 -3.38
CA ILE A 393 -2.71 21.95 -4.73
C ILE A 393 -3.11 23.00 -5.76
N ILE A 394 -4.17 23.79 -5.50
CA ILE A 394 -4.65 24.86 -6.39
C ILE A 394 -3.53 25.88 -6.68
N GLU A 395 -2.75 26.26 -5.65
CA GLU A 395 -1.57 27.09 -5.81
C GLU A 395 -0.48 26.44 -6.67
N SER A 396 -0.19 25.17 -6.39
CA SER A 396 0.89 24.44 -7.09
C SER A 396 0.63 24.29 -8.58
N VAL A 397 -0.63 24.10 -8.96
CA VAL A 397 -1.05 23.95 -10.37
C VAL A 397 -1.30 25.31 -11.05
N GLY A 398 -1.23 26.40 -10.31
CA GLY A 398 -1.30 27.77 -10.85
C GLY A 398 -2.70 28.31 -11.13
N VAL A 399 -3.75 27.70 -10.59
CA VAL A 399 -5.16 28.13 -10.80
C VAL A 399 -5.49 29.38 -9.97
N ALA A 400 -5.06 29.44 -8.71
CA ALA A 400 -5.22 30.59 -7.82
C ALA A 400 -4.08 30.63 -6.79
N LYS A 401 -3.94 31.71 -6.02
CA LYS A 401 -2.87 31.87 -5.02
C LYS A 401 -3.41 32.41 -3.68
N GLY A 402 -2.75 32.00 -2.59
CA GLY A 402 -3.01 32.53 -1.25
C GLY A 402 -4.47 32.43 -0.83
N LYS A 403 -5.06 33.53 -0.44
CA LYS A 403 -6.46 33.60 0.00
C LYS A 403 -7.44 33.16 -1.09
N ASP A 404 -7.18 33.51 -2.35
CA ASP A 404 -8.06 33.15 -3.46
C ASP A 404 -8.10 31.63 -3.70
N ALA A 405 -6.97 30.93 -3.49
CA ALA A 405 -6.93 29.47 -3.57
C ALA A 405 -7.76 28.81 -2.46
N LEU A 406 -7.70 29.34 -1.24
CA LEU A 406 -8.49 28.86 -0.11
C LEU A 406 -9.99 29.13 -0.32
N GLU A 407 -10.36 30.34 -0.76
CA GLU A 407 -11.76 30.69 -1.03
C GLU A 407 -12.31 29.87 -2.21
N LEU A 408 -11.51 29.59 -3.22
CA LEU A 408 -11.91 28.71 -4.32
C LEU A 408 -12.15 27.26 -3.83
N ALA A 409 -11.27 26.72 -3.00
CA ALA A 409 -11.47 25.39 -2.40
C ALA A 409 -12.75 25.34 -1.55
N LYS A 410 -12.97 26.37 -0.73
CA LYS A 410 -14.16 26.50 0.11
C LYS A 410 -15.44 26.62 -0.72
N TYR A 411 -15.38 27.42 -1.80
CA TYR A 411 -16.51 27.54 -2.72
C TYR A 411 -16.89 26.19 -3.36
N GLN A 412 -15.94 25.41 -3.83
CA GLN A 412 -16.21 24.08 -4.41
C GLN A 412 -16.92 23.14 -3.40
N LEU A 413 -16.57 23.24 -2.13
CA LEU A 413 -17.16 22.42 -1.08
C LEU A 413 -18.57 22.91 -0.71
N VAL A 414 -18.71 24.21 -0.39
CA VAL A 414 -19.98 24.79 0.09
C VAL A 414 -21.04 24.86 -1.00
N SER A 415 -20.66 25.06 -2.26
CA SER A 415 -21.60 25.07 -3.40
C SER A 415 -22.12 23.69 -3.79
N GLY A 416 -21.62 22.60 -3.18
CA GLY A 416 -22.01 21.24 -3.52
C GLY A 416 -21.27 20.62 -4.71
N LYS A 417 -20.42 21.38 -5.44
CA LYS A 417 -19.71 20.86 -6.63
C LYS A 417 -18.77 19.70 -6.31
N ALA A 418 -18.14 19.72 -5.14
CA ALA A 418 -17.32 18.60 -4.68
C ALA A 418 -18.16 17.35 -4.42
N TRP A 419 -19.38 17.49 -3.88
CA TRP A 419 -20.33 16.41 -3.67
C TRP A 419 -20.84 15.84 -5.01
N GLU A 420 -21.28 16.69 -5.93
CA GLU A 420 -21.70 16.27 -7.28
C GLU A 420 -20.58 15.47 -7.98
N LYS A 421 -19.33 15.93 -7.86
CA LYS A 421 -18.18 15.21 -8.40
C LYS A 421 -17.96 13.86 -7.70
N MET A 422 -18.11 13.79 -6.38
CA MET A 422 -18.03 12.53 -5.63
C MET A 422 -19.10 11.53 -6.07
N GLN A 423 -20.35 11.97 -6.28
CA GLN A 423 -21.43 11.14 -6.80
C GLN A 423 -21.10 10.59 -8.19
N ALA A 424 -20.53 11.43 -9.07
CA ALA A 424 -20.09 10.99 -10.39
C ALA A 424 -18.98 9.93 -10.33
N ILE A 425 -18.02 10.07 -9.38
CA ILE A 425 -16.96 9.09 -9.15
C ILE A 425 -17.56 7.76 -8.64
N ILE A 426 -18.44 7.82 -7.62
CA ILE A 426 -19.11 6.64 -7.05
C ILE A 426 -19.86 5.87 -8.16
N SER A 427 -20.60 6.58 -9.00
CA SER A 427 -21.32 5.99 -10.13
C SER A 427 -20.36 5.36 -11.16
N ALA A 428 -19.29 6.06 -11.54
CA ALA A 428 -18.29 5.57 -12.49
C ALA A 428 -17.52 4.34 -11.96
N GLN A 429 -17.34 4.26 -10.64
CA GLN A 429 -16.71 3.14 -9.94
C GLN A 429 -17.75 2.10 -9.44
N LYS A 430 -18.92 2.01 -10.10
CA LYS A 430 -19.89 0.91 -10.00
C LYS A 430 -20.62 0.78 -8.67
N TRP A 431 -21.03 1.89 -8.05
CA TRP A 431 -21.82 1.87 -6.82
C TRP A 431 -23.01 2.85 -6.86
N ASN A 432 -23.83 2.83 -5.79
CA ASN A 432 -24.97 3.73 -5.67
C ASN A 432 -24.53 5.14 -5.22
N PRO A 433 -24.72 6.20 -6.03
CA PRO A 433 -24.34 7.56 -5.67
C PRO A 433 -25.31 8.24 -4.68
N GLU A 434 -26.47 7.66 -4.38
CA GLU A 434 -27.49 8.20 -3.46
C GLU A 434 -27.22 7.76 -2.02
N ILE A 435 -25.97 7.84 -1.57
CA ILE A 435 -25.57 7.44 -0.22
C ILE A 435 -25.49 8.66 0.70
N THR A 436 -25.90 8.50 1.97
CA THR A 436 -25.77 9.50 3.00
C THR A 436 -25.03 8.94 4.22
N SER A 437 -24.57 9.82 5.11
CA SER A 437 -23.93 9.37 6.35
C SER A 437 -24.85 8.51 7.22
N GLU A 438 -26.16 8.74 7.15
CA GLU A 438 -27.18 8.06 7.94
C GLU A 438 -27.53 6.67 7.39
N THR A 439 -27.34 6.43 6.08
CA THR A 439 -27.57 5.12 5.46
C THR A 439 -26.46 4.11 5.77
N LEU A 440 -25.28 4.59 6.18
CA LEU A 440 -24.16 3.77 6.62
C LEU A 440 -24.36 3.35 8.08
N LYS A 441 -24.76 2.10 8.29
CA LYS A 441 -24.99 1.53 9.62
C LYS A 441 -23.68 1.21 10.32
N LEU A 442 -23.65 1.39 11.62
CA LEU A 442 -22.63 0.90 12.54
C LEU A 442 -23.16 -0.34 13.27
N TRP A 443 -22.28 -1.10 13.89
CA TRP A 443 -22.69 -2.23 14.72
C TRP A 443 -23.46 -1.79 15.97
N GLU A 444 -24.36 -2.65 16.46
CA GLU A 444 -25.21 -2.39 17.62
C GLU A 444 -24.52 -2.69 18.95
N HIS A 445 -23.46 -3.52 18.95
CA HIS A 445 -22.66 -3.78 20.14
C HIS A 445 -21.76 -2.59 20.44
N THR A 446 -22.15 -1.81 21.45
CA THR A 446 -21.50 -0.55 21.79
C THR A 446 -21.09 -0.49 23.24
N TYR A 447 -20.10 0.35 23.54
CA TYR A 447 -19.66 0.66 24.89
C TYR A 447 -19.21 2.11 24.97
N ASP A 448 -19.83 2.88 25.89
CA ASP A 448 -19.45 4.27 26.16
C ASP A 448 -18.27 4.31 27.13
N VAL A 449 -17.19 4.95 26.71
CA VAL A 449 -16.01 5.24 27.52
C VAL A 449 -16.29 6.46 28.35
N LEU A 450 -16.64 6.25 29.62
CA LEU A 450 -17.05 7.33 30.52
C LEU A 450 -15.86 7.92 31.27
N ALA A 451 -15.89 9.25 31.47
CA ALA A 451 -14.92 9.95 32.29
C ALA A 451 -15.02 9.51 33.75
N THR A 452 -13.90 9.24 34.40
CA THR A 452 -13.81 8.78 35.80
C THR A 452 -13.84 9.94 36.80
N HIS A 453 -13.48 11.15 36.35
CA HIS A 453 -13.46 12.38 37.16
C HIS A 453 -13.64 13.62 36.27
N ASP A 454 -13.87 14.76 36.86
CA ASP A 454 -13.92 16.04 36.15
C ASP A 454 -12.52 16.46 35.71
N GLY A 455 -12.39 17.05 34.51
CA GLY A 455 -11.08 17.48 34.01
C GLY A 455 -11.15 18.20 32.68
N ILE A 456 -10.00 18.32 32.07
CA ILE A 456 -9.82 18.77 30.69
C ILE A 456 -9.05 17.67 29.98
N LEU A 457 -9.51 17.21 28.82
CA LEU A 457 -8.79 16.23 28.01
C LEU A 457 -7.47 16.85 27.50
N LYS A 458 -6.34 16.40 28.06
CA LYS A 458 -5.00 16.97 27.76
C LYS A 458 -4.36 16.38 26.53
N SER A 459 -4.53 15.08 26.33
CA SER A 459 -3.92 14.39 25.18
C SER A 459 -4.61 13.08 24.84
N MET A 460 -4.38 12.62 23.60
CA MET A 460 -4.76 11.30 23.10
C MET A 460 -3.53 10.57 22.55
N ASP A 461 -3.34 9.33 22.97
CA ASP A 461 -2.30 8.46 22.40
C ASP A 461 -2.84 7.73 21.16
N LEU A 462 -2.37 8.15 19.97
CA LEU A 462 -2.82 7.61 18.70
C LEU A 462 -2.48 6.13 18.51
N HIS A 463 -1.37 5.64 19.09
CA HIS A 463 -1.01 4.23 19.02
C HIS A 463 -1.97 3.37 19.83
N LYS A 464 -2.38 3.86 21.01
CA LYS A 464 -3.36 3.15 21.86
C LYS A 464 -4.75 3.18 21.22
N VAL A 465 -5.19 4.31 20.64
CA VAL A 465 -6.43 4.39 19.86
C VAL A 465 -6.42 3.34 18.74
N ASN A 466 -5.35 3.29 17.95
CA ASN A 466 -5.20 2.28 16.88
C ASN A 466 -5.29 0.86 17.44
N ALA A 467 -4.61 0.56 18.53
CA ALA A 467 -4.60 -0.77 19.15
C ALA A 467 -5.99 -1.21 19.61
N VAL A 468 -6.75 -0.32 20.28
CA VAL A 468 -8.14 -0.58 20.72
C VAL A 468 -9.03 -0.85 19.50
N CYS A 469 -9.00 0.01 18.48
CA CYS A 469 -9.83 -0.18 17.28
C CYS A 469 -9.51 -1.49 16.54
N ARG A 470 -8.25 -1.89 16.50
CA ARG A 470 -7.86 -3.19 15.92
C ARG A 470 -8.40 -4.38 16.73
N ARG A 471 -8.48 -4.27 18.05
CA ARG A 471 -9.10 -5.30 18.91
C ARG A 471 -10.61 -5.40 18.68
N LEU A 472 -11.28 -4.29 18.36
CA LEU A 472 -12.70 -4.27 18.01
C LEU A 472 -13.00 -4.93 16.66
N GLY A 473 -11.98 -5.15 15.81
CA GLY A 473 -12.10 -5.86 14.53
C GLY A 473 -11.59 -5.11 13.29
N CYS A 474 -11.20 -3.85 13.44
CA CYS A 474 -10.59 -3.09 12.34
C CYS A 474 -9.26 -3.72 11.88
N PRO A 475 -8.88 -3.61 10.61
CA PRO A 475 -9.63 -3.04 9.46
C PRO A 475 -10.56 -4.03 8.77
N ILE A 476 -10.61 -5.31 9.21
CA ILE A 476 -11.34 -6.40 8.53
C ILE A 476 -12.85 -6.15 8.63
N ILE A 477 -13.30 -5.63 9.78
CA ILE A 477 -14.70 -5.30 10.06
C ILE A 477 -14.88 -3.79 9.86
N ASN A 478 -15.48 -3.40 8.75
CA ASN A 478 -15.57 -2.01 8.33
C ASN A 478 -16.40 -1.13 9.29
N GLU A 479 -17.41 -1.69 9.93
CA GLU A 479 -18.34 -1.01 10.83
C GLU A 479 -17.84 -0.94 12.28
N ALA A 480 -16.73 -1.65 12.60
CA ALA A 480 -16.09 -1.58 13.90
C ALA A 480 -15.23 -0.32 14.05
N GLY A 481 -14.99 0.10 15.30
CA GLY A 481 -14.09 1.22 15.58
C GLY A 481 -14.44 2.01 16.81
N MET A 482 -14.07 3.30 16.82
CA MET A 482 -14.28 4.24 17.92
C MET A 482 -14.80 5.58 17.37
N TYR A 483 -15.81 6.13 18.02
CA TYR A 483 -16.27 7.50 17.76
C TYR A 483 -16.00 8.39 18.98
N LEU A 484 -15.29 9.50 18.75
CA LEU A 484 -14.92 10.45 19.79
C LEU A 484 -16.02 11.49 19.98
N HIS A 485 -16.39 11.74 21.24
CA HIS A 485 -17.31 12.81 21.65
C HIS A 485 -16.55 14.02 22.15
N LYS A 486 -15.29 13.87 22.53
CA LYS A 486 -14.42 14.90 23.09
C LYS A 486 -13.10 14.96 22.36
N LYS A 487 -12.56 16.18 22.28
CA LYS A 487 -11.26 16.51 21.70
C LYS A 487 -10.32 17.07 22.77
N THR A 488 -9.02 17.08 22.44
CA THR A 488 -8.01 17.73 23.28
C THR A 488 -8.37 19.19 23.55
N GLY A 489 -8.40 19.58 24.83
CA GLY A 489 -8.84 20.90 25.29
C GLY A 489 -10.29 20.97 25.78
N ASP A 490 -11.12 19.95 25.49
CA ASP A 490 -12.51 19.92 25.95
C ASP A 490 -12.61 19.68 27.46
N LYS A 491 -13.55 20.39 28.11
CA LYS A 491 -13.97 20.10 29.49
C LYS A 491 -14.80 18.84 29.53
N ILE A 492 -14.49 17.97 30.45
CA ILE A 492 -15.19 16.72 30.70
C ILE A 492 -15.68 16.66 32.14
N LYS A 493 -16.85 16.05 32.36
CA LYS A 493 -17.42 15.80 33.67
C LYS A 493 -17.42 14.30 33.95
N LYS A 494 -17.29 13.93 35.21
CA LYS A 494 -17.42 12.55 35.66
C LYS A 494 -18.73 11.93 35.15
N GLY A 495 -18.61 10.76 34.52
CA GLY A 495 -19.73 10.04 33.89
C GLY A 495 -20.10 10.51 32.49
N GLU A 496 -19.45 11.54 31.94
CA GLU A 496 -19.66 11.99 30.56
C GLU A 496 -18.90 11.07 29.57
N ALA A 497 -19.54 10.73 28.46
CA ALA A 497 -18.92 9.90 27.44
C ALA A 497 -17.81 10.68 26.69
N ILE A 498 -16.58 10.14 26.70
CA ILE A 498 -15.42 10.64 25.94
C ILE A 498 -15.44 10.06 24.54
N ALA A 499 -15.77 8.78 24.43
CA ALA A 499 -15.84 8.03 23.16
C ALA A 499 -16.88 6.90 23.26
N THR A 500 -17.33 6.40 22.11
CA THR A 500 -18.12 5.16 22.01
C THR A 500 -17.36 4.16 21.16
N LEU A 501 -17.20 2.92 21.64
CA LEU A 501 -16.66 1.78 20.93
C LEU A 501 -17.78 1.05 20.20
N TYR A 502 -17.46 0.49 19.02
CA TYR A 502 -18.37 -0.29 18.18
C TYR A 502 -17.71 -1.59 17.76
N ALA A 503 -18.38 -2.72 17.89
CA ALA A 503 -17.87 -4.02 17.52
C ALA A 503 -18.93 -4.93 16.89
N LEU A 504 -18.47 -5.93 16.13
CA LEU A 504 -19.31 -6.94 15.48
C LEU A 504 -20.16 -7.74 16.47
N ASP A 505 -19.55 -8.09 17.61
CA ASP A 505 -20.14 -8.96 18.64
C ASP A 505 -19.63 -8.60 20.04
N GLU A 506 -20.25 -9.19 21.05
CA GLU A 506 -19.87 -8.99 22.45
C GLU A 506 -18.44 -9.44 22.78
N THR A 507 -17.94 -10.48 22.10
CA THR A 507 -16.57 -11.00 22.33
C THR A 507 -15.54 -9.97 21.87
N LYS A 508 -15.70 -9.42 20.66
CA LYS A 508 -14.84 -8.35 20.16
C LYS A 508 -14.93 -7.08 20.99
N LEU A 509 -16.15 -6.72 21.42
CA LEU A 509 -16.35 -5.57 22.29
C LEU A 509 -15.62 -5.75 23.62
N LYS A 510 -15.76 -6.91 24.26
CA LYS A 510 -15.08 -7.24 25.53
C LYS A 510 -13.56 -7.15 25.40
N LEU A 511 -12.98 -7.71 24.33
CA LEU A 511 -11.54 -7.62 24.06
C LEU A 511 -11.06 -6.18 23.86
N GLY A 512 -11.88 -5.34 23.21
CA GLY A 512 -11.60 -3.90 23.06
C GLY A 512 -11.63 -3.16 24.40
N ILE A 513 -12.61 -3.45 25.24
CA ILE A 513 -12.75 -2.86 26.59
C ILE A 513 -11.59 -3.29 27.51
N GLU A 514 -11.20 -4.57 27.49
CA GLU A 514 -10.05 -5.07 28.25
C GLU A 514 -8.78 -4.31 27.90
N LEU A 515 -8.50 -4.15 26.60
CA LEU A 515 -7.33 -3.38 26.14
C LEU A 515 -7.44 -1.88 26.48
N LEU A 516 -8.65 -1.29 26.38
CA LEU A 516 -8.89 0.09 26.76
C LEU A 516 -8.55 0.30 28.25
N ASN A 517 -8.98 -0.62 29.13
CA ASN A 517 -8.70 -0.54 30.56
C ASN A 517 -7.22 -0.72 30.89
N GLU A 518 -6.52 -1.58 30.13
CA GLU A 518 -5.07 -1.78 30.28
C GLU A 518 -4.26 -0.59 29.75
N LYS A 519 -4.70 -0.02 28.61
CA LYS A 519 -3.96 1.00 27.85
C LYS A 519 -4.88 2.17 27.49
N ASN A 520 -5.40 2.87 28.51
CA ASN A 520 -6.26 4.04 28.27
C ASN A 520 -5.55 5.04 27.35
N PRO A 521 -6.16 5.42 26.19
CA PRO A 521 -5.59 6.40 25.27
C PRO A 521 -5.80 7.85 25.71
N PHE A 522 -6.65 8.12 26.67
CA PHE A 522 -7.09 9.45 27.10
C PHE A 522 -6.41 9.89 28.40
N ASP A 523 -5.77 11.07 28.38
CA ASP A 523 -5.19 11.72 29.55
C ASP A 523 -5.98 13.02 29.85
N TYR A 524 -6.53 13.15 31.08
CA TYR A 524 -7.35 14.30 31.52
C TYR A 524 -7.30 14.59 33.00
#